data_92d3b37b0d033741cce9a6abd2dc32e4
#
_entry.id   92d3b37b0d033741cce9a6abd2dc32e4
#
_cell.length_a   1.000
_cell.length_b   1.000
_cell.length_c   1.000
_cell.angle_alpha   90.00
_cell.angle_beta   90.00
_cell.angle_gamma   90.00
#
_symmetry.space_group_name_H-M   'P 1'
#
loop_
_entity.id
_entity.type
_entity.pdbx_description
1 polymer ?
#
loop_
_entity_poly.entity_id
_entity_poly.type
_entity_poly.pdbx_seq_one_letter_code
_entity_poly.pdbx_strand_id
1 'polypeptide(L)'
;MKIDKEVKVSAQVVLINPEGYVLGVSRKDDHNDFGLPGGKMDPEDGQDPKVTAIRETKEETGLDVTNLRLIFAIHKDGFMGFTYLADYSGTIEHNEPHVVKWQPMEVLVNGRFGKYNKLVSESMNDMGIQYKYNVDVKAIKEDVAKVINEHFKGEIKVEFVRKSWGDNSYIVYFVDEMGELEETFGDDKKLDARLDALSRKYGVKIRIDSSYYCK
;
A
#
# COMPACT_ATOMS: atom_id res chain seq x y z
N MET A 1 -4.00 -22.10 34.96
CA MET A 1 -3.92 -22.77 33.65
C MET A 1 -4.25 -21.70 32.60
N LYS A 2 -3.25 -21.13 31.91
CA LYS A 2 -3.48 -20.20 30.80
C LYS A 2 -3.98 -21.04 29.63
N ILE A 3 -5.19 -20.80 29.20
CA ILE A 3 -5.71 -21.35 27.96
C ILE A 3 -4.92 -20.65 26.85
N ASP A 4 -4.04 -21.37 26.15
CA ASP A 4 -3.44 -20.89 24.93
C ASP A 4 -4.57 -20.59 23.96
N LYS A 5 -4.79 -19.30 23.67
CA LYS A 5 -5.72 -18.90 22.63
C LYS A 5 -5.16 -19.43 21.31
N GLU A 6 -5.93 -20.29 20.67
CA GLU A 6 -5.62 -20.79 19.34
C GLU A 6 -5.35 -19.61 18.40
N VAL A 7 -4.17 -19.58 17.80
CA VAL A 7 -3.77 -18.49 16.89
C VAL A 7 -4.61 -18.61 15.63
N LYS A 8 -5.39 -17.58 15.32
CA LYS A 8 -6.17 -17.52 14.08
C LYS A 8 -5.25 -17.12 12.93
N VAL A 9 -5.16 -17.97 11.92
CA VAL A 9 -4.33 -17.73 10.73
C VAL A 9 -5.21 -17.33 9.56
N SER A 10 -4.75 -16.39 8.75
CA SER A 10 -5.34 -16.07 7.45
C SER A 10 -4.25 -15.81 6.40
N ALA A 11 -4.60 -16.02 5.14
CA ALA A 11 -3.71 -15.76 4.03
C ALA A 11 -4.43 -15.04 2.89
N GLN A 12 -3.75 -14.06 2.30
CA GLN A 12 -4.24 -13.23 1.22
C GLN A 12 -3.23 -13.19 0.08
N VAL A 13 -3.72 -12.83 -1.11
CA VAL A 13 -2.88 -12.69 -2.30
C VAL A 13 -3.02 -11.28 -2.88
N VAL A 14 -1.89 -10.71 -3.26
CA VAL A 14 -1.83 -9.54 -4.14
C VAL A 14 -1.65 -10.05 -5.56
N LEU A 15 -2.60 -9.75 -6.42
CA LEU A 15 -2.51 -9.95 -7.86
C LEU A 15 -2.47 -8.59 -8.54
N ILE A 16 -1.56 -8.41 -9.49
CA ILE A 16 -1.38 -7.15 -10.21
C ILE A 16 -1.50 -7.42 -11.70
N ASN A 17 -2.41 -6.72 -12.37
CA ASN A 17 -2.55 -6.84 -13.81
C ASN A 17 -1.47 -6.02 -14.58
N PRO A 18 -1.33 -6.19 -15.91
CA PRO A 18 -0.34 -5.45 -16.71
C PRO A 18 -0.45 -3.92 -16.62
N GLU A 19 -1.65 -3.40 -16.35
CA GLU A 19 -1.89 -1.97 -16.17
C GLU A 19 -1.56 -1.49 -14.74
N GLY A 20 -1.14 -2.41 -13.84
CA GLY A 20 -0.75 -2.12 -12.46
C GLY A 20 -1.91 -2.10 -11.45
N TYR A 21 -3.15 -2.41 -11.85
CA TYR A 21 -4.27 -2.51 -10.91
C TYR A 21 -4.16 -3.78 -10.07
N VAL A 22 -4.57 -3.67 -8.81
CA VAL A 22 -4.63 -4.76 -7.85
C VAL A 22 -6.03 -5.38 -7.88
N LEU A 23 -6.12 -6.72 -7.79
CA LEU A 23 -7.40 -7.39 -7.70
C LEU A 23 -8.00 -7.19 -6.32
N GLY A 24 -9.22 -6.66 -6.29
CA GLY A 24 -10.02 -6.51 -5.08
C GLY A 24 -11.25 -7.40 -5.11
N VAL A 25 -11.58 -7.96 -3.94
CA VAL A 25 -12.81 -8.72 -3.70
C VAL A 25 -13.67 -7.95 -2.71
N SER A 26 -14.94 -7.71 -3.06
CA SER A 26 -15.85 -6.96 -2.20
C SER A 26 -16.27 -7.74 -0.97
N ARG A 27 -16.80 -7.04 0.02
CA ARG A 27 -17.46 -7.70 1.15
C ARG A 27 -18.85 -8.22 0.74
N LYS A 28 -19.31 -9.26 1.44
CA LYS A 28 -20.67 -9.84 1.21
C LYS A 28 -21.77 -8.86 1.63
N ASP A 29 -21.48 -8.03 2.64
CA ASP A 29 -22.40 -7.06 3.21
C ASP A 29 -22.24 -5.64 2.62
N ASP A 30 -21.16 -5.39 1.86
CA ASP A 30 -20.92 -4.11 1.17
C ASP A 30 -20.09 -4.32 -0.11
N HIS A 31 -20.74 -4.21 -1.23
CA HIS A 31 -20.11 -4.40 -2.55
C HIS A 31 -19.22 -3.22 -2.99
N ASN A 32 -19.12 -2.17 -2.20
CA ASN A 32 -18.20 -1.04 -2.42
C ASN A 32 -16.97 -1.10 -1.50
N ASP A 33 -16.95 -2.00 -0.52
CA ASP A 33 -15.82 -2.22 0.39
C ASP A 33 -14.98 -3.40 -0.11
N PHE A 34 -13.75 -3.11 -0.57
CA PHE A 34 -12.87 -4.10 -1.19
C PHE A 34 -11.68 -4.45 -0.29
N GLY A 35 -11.32 -5.72 -0.29
CA GLY A 35 -10.11 -6.28 0.31
C GLY A 35 -9.30 -7.07 -0.70
N LEU A 36 -8.15 -7.57 -0.28
CA LEU A 36 -7.38 -8.56 -1.06
C LEU A 36 -8.13 -9.90 -1.07
N PRO A 37 -8.08 -10.67 -2.16
CA PRO A 37 -8.58 -12.04 -2.16
C PRO A 37 -7.86 -12.88 -1.12
N GLY A 38 -8.62 -13.70 -0.37
CA GLY A 38 -8.09 -14.51 0.70
C GLY A 38 -9.00 -14.62 1.90
N GLY A 39 -8.66 -15.54 2.79
CA GLY A 39 -9.49 -15.86 3.95
C GLY A 39 -8.77 -16.54 5.08
N LYS A 40 -9.55 -17.19 5.92
CA LYS A 40 -9.05 -17.93 7.08
C LYS A 40 -8.52 -19.27 6.68
N MET A 41 -7.49 -19.71 7.37
CA MET A 41 -6.98 -21.07 7.23
C MET A 41 -7.99 -22.07 7.79
N ASP A 42 -8.29 -23.08 7.01
CA ASP A 42 -9.08 -24.22 7.41
C ASP A 42 -8.18 -25.41 7.81
N PRO A 43 -8.69 -26.36 8.63
CA PRO A 43 -7.90 -27.55 9.00
C PRO A 43 -7.41 -28.36 7.80
N GLU A 44 -8.16 -28.33 6.70
CA GLU A 44 -7.87 -29.03 5.45
C GLU A 44 -6.70 -28.41 4.66
N ASP A 45 -6.34 -27.16 4.95
CA ASP A 45 -5.19 -26.47 4.34
C ASP A 45 -3.83 -27.00 4.85
N GLY A 46 -3.81 -27.97 5.77
CA GLY A 46 -2.59 -28.63 6.25
C GLY A 46 -1.63 -27.72 7.00
N GLN A 47 -2.12 -26.63 7.58
CA GLN A 47 -1.34 -25.60 8.28
C GLN A 47 -0.36 -24.82 7.37
N ASP A 48 -0.53 -24.86 6.06
CA ASP A 48 0.25 -24.06 5.11
C ASP A 48 -0.56 -22.83 4.64
N PRO A 49 -0.16 -21.60 5.02
CA PRO A 49 -0.83 -20.38 4.58
C PRO A 49 -0.88 -20.20 3.05
N LYS A 50 0.06 -20.81 2.31
CA LYS A 50 0.02 -20.78 0.83
C LYS A 50 -1.15 -21.57 0.29
N VAL A 51 -1.46 -22.73 0.88
CA VAL A 51 -2.62 -23.54 0.49
C VAL A 51 -3.91 -22.76 0.71
N THR A 52 -4.06 -22.13 1.86
CA THR A 52 -5.18 -21.22 2.15
C THR A 52 -5.28 -20.12 1.10
N ALA A 53 -4.17 -19.44 0.79
CA ALA A 53 -4.16 -18.34 -0.17
C ALA A 53 -4.59 -18.79 -1.58
N ILE A 54 -4.14 -19.96 -2.02
CA ILE A 54 -4.51 -20.54 -3.31
C ILE A 54 -6.00 -20.91 -3.34
N ARG A 55 -6.48 -21.64 -2.33
CA ARG A 55 -7.88 -22.07 -2.23
C ARG A 55 -8.84 -20.89 -2.22
N GLU A 56 -8.64 -19.96 -1.30
CA GLU A 56 -9.50 -18.77 -1.14
C GLU A 56 -9.53 -17.92 -2.41
N THR A 57 -8.35 -17.69 -3.04
CA THR A 57 -8.31 -16.93 -4.29
C THR A 57 -9.11 -17.63 -5.38
N LYS A 58 -9.00 -18.96 -5.49
CA LYS A 58 -9.77 -19.73 -6.47
C LYS A 58 -11.26 -19.66 -6.22
N GLU A 59 -11.69 -19.80 -4.97
CA GLU A 59 -13.10 -19.76 -4.55
C GLU A 59 -13.72 -18.39 -4.82
N GLU A 60 -13.04 -17.31 -4.41
CA GLU A 60 -13.55 -15.94 -4.52
C GLU A 60 -13.48 -15.38 -5.94
N THR A 61 -12.50 -15.78 -6.75
CA THR A 61 -12.20 -15.09 -8.01
C THR A 61 -12.23 -15.98 -9.26
N GLY A 62 -12.19 -17.31 -9.11
CA GLY A 62 -12.03 -18.26 -10.21
C GLY A 62 -10.60 -18.35 -10.77
N LEU A 63 -9.68 -17.49 -10.36
CA LEU A 63 -8.30 -17.46 -10.86
C LEU A 63 -7.45 -18.57 -10.24
N ASP A 64 -6.53 -19.10 -11.03
CA ASP A 64 -5.46 -19.97 -10.57
C ASP A 64 -4.21 -19.11 -10.27
N VAL A 65 -3.60 -19.34 -9.11
CA VAL A 65 -2.41 -18.59 -8.67
C VAL A 65 -1.20 -19.49 -8.51
N THR A 66 -0.04 -18.97 -8.90
CA THR A 66 1.24 -19.66 -8.85
C THR A 66 2.36 -18.73 -8.38
N ASN A 67 3.54 -19.27 -8.13
CA ASN A 67 4.74 -18.51 -7.77
C ASN A 67 4.54 -17.59 -6.55
N LEU A 68 3.81 -18.06 -5.52
CA LEU A 68 3.52 -17.29 -4.32
C LEU A 68 4.79 -16.89 -3.58
N ARG A 69 5.04 -15.59 -3.49
CA ARG A 69 6.16 -14.98 -2.76
C ARG A 69 5.63 -14.18 -1.60
N LEU A 70 6.04 -14.54 -0.38
CA LEU A 70 5.66 -13.78 0.83
C LEU A 70 6.19 -12.34 0.73
N ILE A 71 5.30 -11.36 0.86
CA ILE A 71 5.65 -9.94 0.84
C ILE A 71 5.34 -9.25 2.17
N PHE A 72 4.41 -9.79 2.96
CA PHE A 72 4.06 -9.23 4.26
C PHE A 72 3.55 -10.32 5.19
N ALA A 73 3.94 -10.24 6.48
CA ALA A 73 3.37 -11.05 7.53
C ALA A 73 3.22 -10.23 8.82
N ILE A 74 2.16 -10.50 9.56
CA ILE A 74 1.89 -9.85 10.85
C ILE A 74 1.42 -10.88 11.88
N HIS A 75 1.92 -10.73 13.11
CA HIS A 75 1.39 -11.45 14.27
C HIS A 75 0.96 -10.43 15.33
N LYS A 76 -0.33 -10.39 15.62
CA LYS A 76 -0.89 -9.45 16.59
C LYS A 76 -2.13 -10.03 17.27
N ASP A 77 -2.19 -9.94 18.60
CA ASP A 77 -3.38 -10.26 19.41
C ASP A 77 -3.99 -11.66 19.14
N GLY A 78 -3.12 -12.68 18.91
CA GLY A 78 -3.57 -14.04 18.59
C GLY A 78 -4.07 -14.23 17.17
N PHE A 79 -3.76 -13.27 16.29
CA PHE A 79 -3.99 -13.34 14.87
C PHE A 79 -2.66 -13.34 14.10
N MET A 80 -2.55 -14.21 13.10
CA MET A 80 -1.41 -14.26 12.18
C MET A 80 -1.91 -14.12 10.75
N GLY A 81 -1.44 -13.09 10.05
CA GLY A 81 -1.79 -12.81 8.67
C GLY A 81 -0.59 -12.94 7.74
N PHE A 82 -0.79 -13.56 6.59
CA PHE A 82 0.22 -13.72 5.55
C PHE A 82 -0.30 -13.11 4.25
N THR A 83 0.54 -12.31 3.57
CA THR A 83 0.20 -11.79 2.24
C THR A 83 1.28 -12.17 1.24
N TYR A 84 0.85 -12.76 0.15
CA TYR A 84 1.71 -13.19 -0.94
C TYR A 84 1.48 -12.34 -2.18
N LEU A 85 2.54 -12.02 -2.91
CA LEU A 85 2.45 -11.64 -4.31
C LEU A 85 2.50 -12.92 -5.14
N ALA A 86 1.63 -13.04 -6.16
CA ALA A 86 1.56 -14.21 -6.99
C ALA A 86 1.33 -13.87 -8.47
N ASP A 87 1.71 -14.79 -9.34
CA ASP A 87 1.25 -14.82 -10.73
C ASP A 87 -0.15 -15.44 -10.79
N TYR A 88 -0.91 -15.11 -11.83
CA TYR A 88 -2.26 -15.63 -12.01
C TYR A 88 -2.53 -16.04 -13.46
N SER A 89 -3.51 -16.93 -13.61
CA SER A 89 -4.04 -17.34 -14.91
C SER A 89 -5.55 -17.62 -14.82
N GLY A 90 -6.21 -17.75 -15.96
CA GLY A 90 -7.64 -17.94 -16.04
C GLY A 90 -8.41 -16.64 -16.21
N THR A 91 -9.72 -16.73 -16.03
CA THR A 91 -10.66 -15.60 -16.11
C THR A 91 -11.37 -15.43 -14.77
N ILE A 92 -11.72 -14.19 -14.44
CA ILE A 92 -12.50 -13.92 -13.23
C ILE A 92 -13.89 -14.57 -13.39
N GLU A 93 -14.24 -15.42 -12.45
CA GLU A 93 -15.54 -16.07 -12.35
C GLU A 93 -16.23 -15.57 -11.07
N HIS A 94 -17.52 -15.28 -11.18
CA HIS A 94 -18.31 -14.84 -10.03
C HIS A 94 -18.99 -16.05 -9.37
N ASN A 95 -18.21 -16.86 -8.68
CA ASN A 95 -18.70 -18.09 -8.02
C ASN A 95 -19.35 -17.80 -6.65
N GLU A 96 -19.06 -16.67 -6.05
CA GLU A 96 -19.63 -16.21 -4.79
C GLU A 96 -20.34 -14.85 -4.96
N PRO A 97 -21.19 -14.43 -3.99
CA PRO A 97 -21.89 -13.15 -4.05
C PRO A 97 -20.95 -11.95 -3.79
N HIS A 98 -19.73 -12.04 -4.27
CA HIS A 98 -18.74 -10.97 -4.21
C HIS A 98 -18.64 -10.27 -5.55
N VAL A 99 -18.26 -8.99 -5.52
CA VAL A 99 -17.83 -8.27 -6.69
C VAL A 99 -16.31 -8.34 -6.75
N VAL A 100 -15.77 -8.85 -7.84
CA VAL A 100 -14.34 -8.96 -8.10
C VAL A 100 -13.96 -7.93 -9.14
N LYS A 101 -13.01 -7.03 -8.82
CA LYS A 101 -12.60 -5.95 -9.72
C LYS A 101 -11.11 -5.64 -9.60
N TRP A 102 -10.50 -5.32 -10.74
CA TRP A 102 -9.20 -4.66 -10.78
C TRP A 102 -9.34 -3.21 -10.33
N GLN A 103 -8.62 -2.82 -9.29
CA GLN A 103 -8.76 -1.52 -8.63
C GLN A 103 -7.38 -0.92 -8.34
N PRO A 104 -7.26 0.42 -8.32
CA PRO A 104 -6.07 1.03 -7.74
C PRO A 104 -5.99 0.69 -6.25
N MET A 105 -4.78 0.51 -5.73
CA MET A 105 -4.55 0.04 -4.35
C MET A 105 -5.18 0.95 -3.28
N GLU A 106 -5.33 2.25 -3.53
CA GLU A 106 -5.98 3.15 -2.57
C GLU A 106 -7.43 2.78 -2.26
N VAL A 107 -8.14 2.11 -3.16
CA VAL A 107 -9.51 1.64 -2.88
C VAL A 107 -9.48 0.62 -1.75
N LEU A 108 -8.51 -0.31 -1.76
CA LEU A 108 -8.34 -1.31 -0.71
C LEU A 108 -7.82 -0.70 0.59
N VAL A 109 -6.95 0.31 0.49
CA VAL A 109 -6.39 1.03 1.65
C VAL A 109 -7.46 1.87 2.37
N ASN A 110 -8.49 2.32 1.66
CA ASN A 110 -9.60 3.07 2.23
C ASN A 110 -10.78 2.19 2.68
N GLY A 111 -10.73 0.88 2.45
CA GLY A 111 -11.75 -0.08 2.87
C GLY A 111 -11.63 -0.50 4.34
N ARG A 112 -12.49 -1.41 4.78
CA ARG A 112 -12.58 -1.96 6.15
C ARG A 112 -11.25 -2.53 6.66
N PHE A 113 -10.47 -3.17 5.78
CA PHE A 113 -9.14 -3.67 6.06
C PHE A 113 -8.03 -2.67 5.75
N GLY A 114 -8.36 -1.40 5.62
CA GLY A 114 -7.45 -0.35 5.17
C GLY A 114 -6.14 -0.28 5.95
N LYS A 115 -6.18 -0.48 7.27
CA LYS A 115 -4.96 -0.51 8.10
C LYS A 115 -4.01 -1.65 7.70
N TYR A 116 -4.55 -2.84 7.42
CA TYR A 116 -3.78 -3.98 6.96
C TYR A 116 -3.26 -3.76 5.54
N ASN A 117 -4.14 -3.39 4.62
CA ASN A 117 -3.81 -3.15 3.22
C ASN A 117 -2.78 -2.02 3.04
N LYS A 118 -2.78 -1.04 3.96
CA LYS A 118 -1.75 0.01 3.99
C LYS A 118 -0.37 -0.56 4.31
N LEU A 119 -0.24 -1.44 5.32
CA LEU A 119 1.02 -2.10 5.64
C LEU A 119 1.51 -2.98 4.48
N VAL A 120 0.59 -3.67 3.80
CA VAL A 120 0.91 -4.43 2.58
C VAL A 120 1.42 -3.50 1.48
N SER A 121 0.76 -2.37 1.25
CA SER A 121 1.17 -1.34 0.28
C SER A 121 2.57 -0.78 0.60
N GLU A 122 2.85 -0.48 1.87
CA GLU A 122 4.17 -0.03 2.33
C GLU A 122 5.24 -1.09 2.05
N SER A 123 4.97 -2.36 2.37
CA SER A 123 5.89 -3.47 2.08
C SER A 123 6.14 -3.66 0.58
N MET A 124 5.10 -3.52 -0.25
CA MET A 124 5.25 -3.55 -1.71
C MET A 124 6.15 -2.43 -2.23
N ASN A 125 6.01 -1.22 -1.68
CA ASN A 125 6.85 -0.06 -2.02
C ASN A 125 8.32 -0.32 -1.64
N ASP A 126 8.57 -0.84 -0.44
CA ASP A 126 9.92 -1.16 0.04
C ASP A 126 10.60 -2.24 -0.82
N MET A 127 9.81 -3.14 -1.40
CA MET A 127 10.28 -4.19 -2.32
C MET A 127 10.37 -3.71 -3.77
N GLY A 128 10.03 -2.47 -4.09
CA GLY A 128 10.04 -1.91 -5.45
C GLY A 128 8.96 -2.50 -6.37
N ILE A 129 7.90 -3.09 -5.81
CA ILE A 129 6.80 -3.68 -6.59
C ILE A 129 5.97 -2.53 -7.18
N GLN A 130 5.79 -2.55 -8.50
CA GLN A 130 5.03 -1.53 -9.20
C GLN A 130 3.53 -1.86 -9.22
N TYR A 131 2.71 -0.91 -8.82
CA TYR A 131 1.24 -1.01 -8.88
C TYR A 131 0.61 0.38 -9.02
N LYS A 132 -0.66 0.41 -9.39
CA LYS A 132 -1.40 1.66 -9.56
C LYS A 132 -1.93 2.13 -8.22
N TYR A 133 -1.58 3.36 -7.89
CA TYR A 133 -2.12 4.09 -6.76
C TYR A 133 -2.52 5.48 -7.27
N ASN A 134 -3.82 5.80 -7.24
CA ASN A 134 -4.29 7.12 -7.65
C ASN A 134 -4.17 8.06 -6.47
N VAL A 135 -3.13 8.84 -6.48
CA VAL A 135 -2.89 9.82 -5.43
C VAL A 135 -3.39 11.18 -5.91
N ASP A 136 -4.11 11.87 -5.07
CA ASP A 136 -4.40 13.27 -5.29
C ASP A 136 -3.13 14.12 -5.11
N VAL A 137 -2.41 14.31 -6.22
CA VAL A 137 -1.16 15.07 -6.25
C VAL A 137 -1.37 16.52 -5.78
N LYS A 138 -2.57 17.08 -6.00
CA LYS A 138 -2.90 18.43 -5.53
C LYS A 138 -2.98 18.45 -4.01
N ALA A 139 -3.66 17.47 -3.41
CA ALA A 139 -3.74 17.35 -1.96
C ALA A 139 -2.36 17.07 -1.32
N ILE A 140 -1.51 16.25 -1.96
CA ILE A 140 -0.12 16.07 -1.51
C ILE A 140 0.61 17.41 -1.51
N LYS A 141 0.51 18.17 -2.61
CA LYS A 141 1.18 19.47 -2.75
C LYS A 141 0.75 20.44 -1.66
N GLU A 142 -0.56 20.54 -1.37
CA GLU A 142 -1.12 21.42 -0.35
C GLU A 142 -0.63 21.01 1.06
N ASP A 143 -0.68 19.72 1.38
CA ASP A 143 -0.25 19.22 2.69
C ASP A 143 1.27 19.32 2.89
N VAL A 144 2.07 19.06 1.86
CA VAL A 144 3.53 19.25 1.92
C VAL A 144 3.86 20.72 2.09
N ALA A 145 3.24 21.61 1.34
CA ALA A 145 3.43 23.05 1.50
C ALA A 145 3.15 23.50 2.94
N LYS A 146 2.06 23.01 3.54
CA LYS A 146 1.73 23.28 4.93
C LYS A 146 2.81 22.78 5.89
N VAL A 147 3.27 21.53 5.74
CA VAL A 147 4.34 20.94 6.58
C VAL A 147 5.63 21.77 6.50
N ILE A 148 6.03 22.15 5.29
CA ILE A 148 7.24 22.93 5.04
C ILE A 148 7.13 24.32 5.66
N ASN A 149 6.05 25.06 5.38
CA ASN A 149 5.85 26.41 5.90
C ASN A 149 5.78 26.47 7.43
N GLU A 150 5.12 25.48 8.05
CA GLU A 150 5.10 25.37 9.52
C GLU A 150 6.48 25.03 10.10
N HIS A 151 7.29 24.25 9.38
CA HIS A 151 8.62 23.84 9.84
C HIS A 151 9.61 25.00 9.77
N PHE A 152 9.64 25.72 8.66
CA PHE A 152 10.59 26.83 8.42
C PHE A 152 10.08 28.21 8.85
N LYS A 153 8.84 28.30 9.36
CA LYS A 153 8.22 29.56 9.80
C LYS A 153 8.23 30.65 8.72
N GLY A 154 8.13 30.25 7.46
CA GLY A 154 8.19 31.14 6.31
C GLY A 154 7.31 30.66 5.17
N GLU A 155 7.13 31.50 4.17
CA GLU A 155 6.40 31.13 2.96
C GLU A 155 7.37 30.50 1.95
N ILE A 156 7.44 29.17 1.96
CA ILE A 156 8.17 28.40 0.97
C ILE A 156 7.18 27.89 -0.07
N LYS A 157 7.42 28.22 -1.32
CA LYS A 157 6.57 27.79 -2.41
C LYS A 157 6.93 26.37 -2.87
N VAL A 158 6.04 25.41 -2.62
CA VAL A 158 6.10 24.11 -3.26
C VAL A 158 5.70 24.26 -4.73
N GLU A 159 6.66 24.13 -5.62
CA GLU A 159 6.43 24.43 -7.04
C GLU A 159 5.69 23.29 -7.72
N PHE A 160 6.16 22.07 -7.57
CA PHE A 160 5.47 20.92 -8.08
C PHE A 160 5.81 19.64 -7.33
N VAL A 161 4.94 18.64 -7.46
CA VAL A 161 5.11 17.28 -6.96
C VAL A 161 5.02 16.35 -8.17
N ARG A 162 6.02 15.52 -8.37
CA ARG A 162 6.10 14.60 -9.49
C ARG A 162 6.28 13.17 -9.03
N LYS A 163 5.61 12.22 -9.69
CA LYS A 163 5.88 10.81 -9.50
C LYS A 163 7.30 10.48 -9.97
N SER A 164 8.07 9.78 -9.16
CA SER A 164 9.40 9.31 -9.51
C SER A 164 9.34 8.25 -10.61
N TRP A 165 10.40 8.19 -11.41
CA TRP A 165 10.59 7.09 -12.37
C TRP A 165 11.13 5.87 -11.64
N GLY A 166 10.40 4.75 -11.73
CA GLY A 166 10.86 3.45 -11.26
C GLY A 166 10.40 3.01 -9.87
N ASP A 167 9.76 3.89 -9.10
CA ASP A 167 9.14 3.55 -7.82
C ASP A 167 7.83 4.32 -7.57
N ASN A 168 7.08 3.97 -6.53
CA ASN A 168 5.86 4.68 -6.12
C ASN A 168 6.15 5.89 -5.22
N SER A 169 7.28 6.57 -5.43
CA SER A 169 7.58 7.78 -4.69
C SER A 169 7.15 9.04 -5.43
N TYR A 170 6.86 10.07 -4.65
CA TYR A 170 6.60 11.42 -5.11
C TYR A 170 7.72 12.34 -4.65
N ILE A 171 8.29 13.04 -5.60
CA ILE A 171 9.39 13.99 -5.36
C ILE A 171 8.78 15.38 -5.29
N VAL A 172 9.13 16.10 -4.23
CA VAL A 172 8.68 17.45 -3.97
C VAL A 172 9.80 18.41 -4.34
N TYR A 173 9.46 19.40 -5.12
CA TYR A 173 10.35 20.48 -5.53
C TYR A 173 9.84 21.79 -4.97
N PHE A 174 10.76 22.59 -4.40
CA PHE A 174 10.45 23.93 -3.92
C PHE A 174 11.26 24.97 -4.67
N VAL A 175 10.77 26.19 -4.60
CA VAL A 175 11.53 27.38 -4.98
C VAL A 175 11.67 28.23 -3.75
N ASP A 176 12.90 28.56 -3.44
CA ASP A 176 13.27 29.60 -2.50
C ASP A 176 13.70 30.83 -3.27
N GLU A 177 13.22 32.00 -2.85
CA GLU A 177 13.63 33.28 -3.47
C GLU A 177 15.07 33.64 -3.15
N MET A 178 15.74 33.01 -2.19
CA MET A 178 17.04 33.39 -1.67
C MET A 178 18.17 32.37 -1.80
N GLY A 179 17.90 31.12 -2.22
CA GLY A 179 18.94 30.09 -2.39
C GLY A 179 19.59 29.58 -1.11
N GLU A 180 19.07 29.98 0.05
CA GLU A 180 19.68 29.66 1.36
C GLU A 180 19.24 28.30 1.95
N LEU A 181 18.30 27.60 1.32
CA LEU A 181 17.74 26.36 1.86
C LEU A 181 18.60 25.11 1.63
N GLU A 182 19.64 25.19 0.81
CA GLU A 182 20.51 24.02 0.51
C GLU A 182 21.23 23.44 1.74
N GLU A 183 21.60 24.28 2.71
CA GLU A 183 22.29 23.80 3.90
C GLU A 183 21.35 23.26 5.00
N THR A 184 20.05 23.54 4.92
CA THR A 184 19.09 23.28 6.00
C THR A 184 18.34 21.95 5.87
N PHE A 185 18.32 21.32 4.71
CA PHE A 185 17.56 20.08 4.46
C PHE A 185 18.36 18.79 4.71
N GLY A 186 19.65 18.87 4.94
CA GLY A 186 20.47 17.71 5.29
C GLY A 186 20.20 17.25 6.72
N ASP A 187 19.67 16.03 6.90
CA ASP A 187 19.47 15.36 8.20
C ASP A 187 18.46 16.01 9.18
N ASP A 188 17.41 16.70 8.70
CA ASP A 188 16.37 17.19 9.59
C ASP A 188 15.35 16.10 9.94
N LYS A 189 15.66 15.34 10.99
CA LYS A 189 14.81 14.23 11.50
C LYS A 189 13.37 14.64 11.85
N LYS A 190 13.12 15.93 12.14
CA LYS A 190 11.76 16.40 12.43
C LYS A 190 10.95 16.59 11.14
N LEU A 191 11.58 17.14 10.12
CA LEU A 191 10.97 17.28 8.81
C LEU A 191 10.72 15.90 8.19
N ASP A 192 11.72 15.02 8.22
CA ASP A 192 11.59 13.65 7.73
C ASP A 192 10.43 12.92 8.39
N ALA A 193 10.30 12.99 9.72
CA ALA A 193 9.21 12.36 10.44
C ALA A 193 7.82 12.91 10.02
N ARG A 194 7.73 14.20 9.65
CA ARG A 194 6.48 14.81 9.16
C ARG A 194 6.18 14.38 7.73
N LEU A 195 7.18 14.30 6.85
CA LEU A 195 7.04 13.80 5.48
C LEU A 195 6.69 12.30 5.47
N ASP A 196 7.27 11.52 6.39
CA ASP A 196 6.88 10.13 6.62
C ASP A 196 5.43 10.00 7.07
N ALA A 197 4.94 10.92 7.90
CA ALA A 197 3.53 10.96 8.28
C ALA A 197 2.61 11.22 7.08
N LEU A 198 3.00 12.12 6.17
CA LEU A 198 2.29 12.34 4.90
C LEU A 198 2.42 11.14 3.97
N SER A 199 3.59 10.52 3.90
CA SER A 199 3.82 9.30 3.14
C SER A 199 2.86 8.19 3.58
N ARG A 200 2.71 8.03 4.90
CA ARG A 200 1.72 7.09 5.48
C ARG A 200 0.27 7.50 5.20
N LYS A 201 -0.05 8.81 5.23
CA LYS A 201 -1.39 9.31 4.94
C LYS A 201 -1.83 8.98 3.52
N TYR A 202 -0.93 9.16 2.55
CA TYR A 202 -1.22 8.97 1.12
C TYR A 202 -0.86 7.55 0.61
N GLY A 203 -0.23 6.69 1.43
CA GLY A 203 0.21 5.35 1.03
C GLY A 203 1.30 5.34 -0.04
N VAL A 204 2.07 6.43 -0.15
CA VAL A 204 3.16 6.60 -1.10
C VAL A 204 4.38 7.18 -0.40
N LYS A 205 5.57 6.99 -0.96
CA LYS A 205 6.77 7.62 -0.42
C LYS A 205 6.84 9.06 -0.92
N ILE A 206 6.93 10.02 0.02
CA ILE A 206 7.13 11.44 -0.29
C ILE A 206 8.54 11.80 0.16
N ARG A 207 9.33 12.35 -0.73
CA ARG A 207 10.69 12.79 -0.46
C ARG A 207 11.00 14.12 -1.13
N ILE A 208 11.95 14.83 -0.57
CA ILE A 208 12.47 16.07 -1.12
C ILE A 208 13.66 15.71 -2.00
N ASP A 209 13.75 16.30 -3.18
CA ASP A 209 14.95 16.23 -4.01
C ASP A 209 15.72 17.53 -3.87
N SER A 210 16.82 17.47 -3.14
CA SER A 210 17.75 18.59 -2.95
C SER A 210 18.62 18.87 -4.17
N SER A 211 18.63 17.97 -5.17
CA SER A 211 19.54 18.08 -6.34
C SER A 211 19.14 19.15 -7.36
N TYR A 212 18.00 19.81 -7.21
CA TYR A 212 17.46 20.75 -8.20
C TYR A 212 17.82 22.22 -7.95
N TYR A 213 18.62 22.52 -6.93
CA TYR A 213 18.97 23.88 -6.53
C TYR A 213 20.24 24.45 -7.20
N CYS A 214 20.88 23.70 -8.08
CA CYS A 214 22.07 24.14 -8.79
C CYS A 214 21.76 24.52 -10.24
N LYS A 215 20.92 25.54 -10.46
CA LYS A 215 20.90 26.25 -11.75
C LYS A 215 20.55 27.71 -11.58
#